data_a50076d0b97955fadb17179ffcca3487
#
_entry.id   a50076d0b97955fadb17179ffcca3487
#
_cell.length_a   1.000
_cell.length_b   1.000
_cell.length_c   1.000
_cell.angle_alpha   90.00
_cell.angle_beta   90.00
_cell.angle_gamma   90.00
#
_symmetry.space_group_name_H-M   'P 1'
#
loop_
_entity.id
_entity.type
_entity.pdbx_description
1 polymer ?
#
loop_
_entity_poly.entity_id
_entity_poly.type
_entity_poly.pdbx_seq_one_letter_code
_entity_poly.pdbx_strand_id
1 'polypeptide(L)'
;MDLKPTKPLSGFIELTPLQQRYFDECAARMQRVLRIAGFSHLDLPAIERAEVLTDKDNWDEIETQMFLFQKGDTKMGLRYDGTVGLSRYVAGNLNGLVFPFKAYQFARNYRGERPQRGRYREFYQMDLDIMGINSLSTNYDAEIVATLSRVYESVAEFIGPTYVRVGNRKFWNAMFDYLNLDDVQRRNAFVLIDKKDKIKDFEDGLIELVGAAAAREINAVFEKGYSSFVGKSVDLDFAICELDNFIELLNAMGVKNAKIDLGIMRGHAYYTGVVFEFFLENFPELGAVGGGGRYEDLASKFSKTKIIGVGAAVGFSRLMVALMDENKIDLSKFEQPIDVAVLCMGDSQVVYSMSVLGALREAGIASVAYLDADKKFKNQIEYSDKINAKYSAIIGEEEAQSNLVALKNMQTGEQNKMSVADMLKILKGI
;
A
#
# COMPACT_ATOMS: atom_id res chain seq x y z
N MET A 1 -24.48 25.93 -23.74
CA MET A 1 -23.89 24.59 -23.59
C MET A 1 -23.63 24.37 -22.11
N ASP A 2 -24.35 23.47 -21.48
CA ASP A 2 -24.07 23.14 -20.08
C ASP A 2 -22.73 22.43 -19.97
N LEU A 3 -21.80 22.97 -19.16
CA LEU A 3 -20.51 22.37 -18.92
C LEU A 3 -20.68 21.08 -18.09
N LYS A 4 -19.94 20.04 -18.47
CA LYS A 4 -19.91 18.80 -17.69
C LYS A 4 -19.15 19.02 -16.37
N PRO A 5 -19.46 18.23 -15.32
CA PRO A 5 -18.71 18.29 -14.07
C PRO A 5 -17.21 18.01 -14.29
N THR A 6 -16.37 18.80 -13.64
CA THR A 6 -14.89 18.65 -13.70
C THR A 6 -14.31 17.95 -12.48
N LYS A 7 -15.11 17.70 -11.45
CA LYS A 7 -14.68 16.99 -10.24
C LYS A 7 -14.90 15.48 -10.39
N PRO A 8 -14.00 14.65 -9.86
CA PRO A 8 -14.19 13.21 -9.83
C PRO A 8 -15.39 12.81 -8.96
N LEU A 9 -15.81 11.56 -9.06
CA LEU A 9 -16.81 11.00 -8.17
C LEU A 9 -16.30 10.99 -6.72
N SER A 10 -17.20 11.16 -5.77
CA SER A 10 -16.86 11.11 -4.34
C SER A 10 -16.23 9.77 -3.98
N GLY A 11 -15.06 9.81 -3.35
CA GLY A 11 -14.27 8.63 -2.97
C GLY A 11 -13.32 8.12 -4.06
N PHE A 12 -13.20 8.85 -5.18
CA PHE A 12 -12.20 8.60 -6.22
C PHE A 12 -11.14 9.70 -6.15
N ILE A 13 -9.87 9.31 -6.05
CA ILE A 13 -8.75 10.21 -5.75
C ILE A 13 -8.11 10.68 -7.05
N GLU A 14 -7.88 11.99 -7.16
CA GLU A 14 -7.01 12.61 -8.16
C GLU A 14 -5.87 13.32 -7.42
N LEU A 15 -4.64 13.03 -7.81
CA LEU A 15 -3.44 13.64 -7.25
C LEU A 15 -2.91 14.74 -8.17
N THR A 16 -2.37 15.80 -7.59
CA THR A 16 -1.57 16.77 -8.35
C THR A 16 -0.26 16.11 -8.82
N PRO A 17 0.43 16.66 -9.84
CA PRO A 17 1.69 16.08 -10.31
C PRO A 17 2.74 15.89 -9.21
N LEU A 18 2.82 16.81 -8.25
CA LEU A 18 3.75 16.72 -7.13
C LEU A 18 3.36 15.64 -6.13
N GLN A 19 2.05 15.55 -5.80
CA GLN A 19 1.52 14.47 -4.96
C GLN A 19 1.71 13.10 -5.62
N GLN A 20 1.55 13.03 -6.96
CA GLN A 20 1.78 11.79 -7.70
C GLN A 20 3.23 11.34 -7.60
N ARG A 21 4.22 12.24 -7.72
CA ARG A 21 5.65 11.91 -7.55
C ARG A 21 5.96 11.32 -6.18
N TYR A 22 5.42 11.93 -5.12
CA TYR A 22 5.54 11.37 -3.77
C TYR A 22 4.96 9.95 -3.69
N PHE A 23 3.76 9.78 -4.23
CA PHE A 23 3.07 8.50 -4.26
C PHE A 23 3.89 7.43 -5.00
N ASP A 24 4.41 7.76 -6.18
CA ASP A 24 5.20 6.86 -7.02
C ASP A 24 6.54 6.49 -6.36
N GLU A 25 7.23 7.45 -5.73
CA GLU A 25 8.47 7.21 -5.02
C GLU A 25 8.26 6.25 -3.85
N CYS A 26 7.24 6.48 -3.02
CA CYS A 26 6.90 5.57 -1.93
C CYS A 26 6.56 4.17 -2.45
N ALA A 27 5.77 4.07 -3.52
CA ALA A 27 5.43 2.80 -4.14
C ALA A 27 6.66 2.06 -4.66
N ALA A 28 7.58 2.77 -5.32
CA ALA A 28 8.80 2.18 -5.86
C ALA A 28 9.72 1.63 -4.76
N ARG A 29 9.90 2.37 -3.65
CA ARG A 29 10.69 1.93 -2.50
C ARG A 29 10.10 0.69 -1.85
N MET A 30 8.82 0.71 -1.55
CA MET A 30 8.12 -0.43 -0.94
C MET A 30 8.17 -1.69 -1.83
N GLN A 31 7.90 -1.56 -3.13
CA GLN A 31 7.98 -2.67 -4.08
C GLN A 31 9.41 -3.23 -4.21
N ARG A 32 10.43 -2.37 -4.10
CA ARG A 32 11.83 -2.82 -4.10
C ARG A 32 12.11 -3.77 -2.95
N VAL A 33 11.61 -3.49 -1.75
CA VAL A 33 11.74 -4.37 -0.58
C VAL A 33 11.11 -5.74 -0.86
N LEU A 34 9.92 -5.78 -1.43
CA LEU A 34 9.24 -7.03 -1.76
C LEU A 34 10.01 -7.86 -2.78
N ARG A 35 10.57 -7.23 -3.82
CA ARG A 35 11.44 -7.93 -4.78
C ARG A 35 12.70 -8.51 -4.14
N ILE A 36 13.33 -7.76 -3.22
CA ILE A 36 14.51 -8.24 -2.45
C ILE A 36 14.14 -9.44 -1.56
N ALA A 37 12.92 -9.47 -1.00
CA ALA A 37 12.39 -10.57 -0.21
C ALA A 37 11.92 -11.78 -1.06
N GLY A 38 12.11 -11.73 -2.39
CA GLY A 38 11.79 -12.81 -3.31
C GLY A 38 10.32 -12.91 -3.72
N PHE A 39 9.53 -11.84 -3.52
CA PHE A 39 8.15 -11.82 -3.99
C PHE A 39 8.07 -11.47 -5.48
N SER A 40 7.30 -12.24 -6.23
CA SER A 40 7.00 -11.99 -7.63
C SER A 40 5.87 -10.97 -7.77
N HIS A 41 6.06 -9.95 -8.61
CA HIS A 41 4.98 -9.00 -8.93
C HIS A 41 3.95 -9.66 -9.85
N LEU A 42 2.67 -9.55 -9.49
CA LEU A 42 1.54 -9.93 -10.32
C LEU A 42 0.59 -8.75 -10.48
N ASP A 43 0.19 -8.47 -11.72
CA ASP A 43 -0.88 -7.52 -12.04
C ASP A 43 -2.08 -8.32 -12.56
N LEU A 44 -3.00 -8.62 -11.65
CA LEU A 44 -4.20 -9.40 -11.95
C LEU A 44 -5.34 -8.46 -12.40
N PRO A 45 -6.30 -8.97 -13.19
CA PRO A 45 -7.43 -8.17 -13.66
C PRO A 45 -8.21 -7.49 -12.53
N ALA A 46 -8.58 -6.22 -12.74
CA ALA A 46 -9.44 -5.48 -11.82
C ALA A 46 -10.91 -5.93 -11.90
N ILE A 47 -11.30 -6.53 -13.01
CA ILE A 47 -12.64 -7.04 -13.27
C ILE A 47 -12.59 -8.56 -13.24
N GLU A 48 -13.42 -9.15 -12.40
CA GLU A 48 -13.57 -10.59 -12.26
C GLU A 48 -15.03 -11.00 -12.51
N ARG A 49 -15.28 -12.30 -12.74
CA ARG A 49 -16.63 -12.84 -12.71
C ARG A 49 -17.25 -12.63 -11.34
N ALA A 50 -18.50 -12.26 -11.27
CA ALA A 50 -19.17 -12.03 -9.99
C ALA A 50 -19.09 -13.28 -9.09
N GLU A 51 -19.21 -14.49 -9.64
CA GLU A 51 -19.09 -15.77 -8.92
C GLU A 51 -17.72 -16.03 -8.28
N VAL A 52 -16.66 -15.36 -8.76
CA VAL A 52 -15.32 -15.39 -8.15
C VAL A 52 -15.27 -14.49 -6.91
N LEU A 53 -15.94 -13.35 -6.99
CA LEU A 53 -15.91 -12.32 -5.95
C LEU A 53 -16.94 -12.56 -4.84
N THR A 54 -18.08 -13.20 -5.14
CA THR A 54 -19.18 -13.42 -4.19
C THR A 54 -19.13 -14.83 -3.61
N ASP A 55 -19.40 -14.96 -2.31
CA ASP A 55 -19.50 -16.23 -1.62
C ASP A 55 -20.84 -16.34 -0.88
N LYS A 56 -21.46 -17.52 -0.92
CA LYS A 56 -22.80 -17.70 -0.36
C LYS A 56 -22.84 -17.69 1.17
N ASP A 57 -21.72 -17.92 1.86
CA ASP A 57 -21.77 -18.27 3.28
C ASP A 57 -21.45 -17.14 4.27
N ASN A 58 -20.83 -15.99 3.83
CA ASN A 58 -20.43 -14.92 4.78
C ASN A 58 -20.37 -13.51 4.17
N TRP A 59 -21.05 -13.22 3.05
CA TRP A 59 -20.73 -12.04 2.25
C TRP A 59 -21.85 -11.00 2.09
N ASP A 60 -23.00 -11.18 2.75
CA ASP A 60 -24.14 -10.27 2.61
C ASP A 60 -23.75 -8.80 2.83
N GLU A 61 -22.86 -8.53 3.81
CA GLU A 61 -22.39 -7.18 4.09
C GLU A 61 -21.34 -6.68 3.07
N ILE A 62 -20.49 -7.58 2.57
CA ILE A 62 -19.45 -7.25 1.57
C ILE A 62 -20.07 -7.12 0.18
N GLU A 63 -21.05 -7.97 -0.17
CA GLU A 63 -21.74 -7.92 -1.46
C GLU A 63 -22.42 -6.57 -1.69
N THR A 64 -23.01 -5.97 -0.63
CA THR A 64 -23.61 -4.62 -0.71
C THR A 64 -22.60 -3.52 -1.02
N GLN A 65 -21.31 -3.77 -0.79
CA GLN A 65 -20.22 -2.85 -1.03
C GLN A 65 -19.46 -3.14 -2.33
N MET A 66 -19.82 -4.18 -3.08
CA MET A 66 -19.19 -4.49 -4.36
C MET A 66 -19.78 -3.68 -5.50
N PHE A 67 -18.93 -3.27 -6.43
CA PHE A 67 -19.35 -2.72 -7.71
C PHE A 67 -19.62 -3.87 -8.69
N LEU A 68 -20.87 -4.28 -8.78
CA LEU A 68 -21.34 -5.35 -9.67
C LEU A 68 -22.01 -4.76 -10.91
N PHE A 69 -21.79 -5.35 -12.07
CA PHE A 69 -22.37 -4.96 -13.34
C PHE A 69 -22.48 -6.15 -14.28
N GLN A 70 -23.19 -5.96 -15.37
CA GLN A 70 -23.41 -7.01 -16.37
C GLN A 70 -23.09 -6.50 -17.77
N LYS A 71 -22.42 -7.34 -18.58
CA LYS A 71 -22.21 -7.09 -20.01
C LYS A 71 -22.51 -8.38 -20.78
N GLY A 72 -23.50 -8.32 -21.67
CA GLY A 72 -24.07 -9.53 -22.28
C GLY A 72 -24.66 -10.43 -21.19
N ASP A 73 -24.37 -11.73 -21.23
CA ASP A 73 -24.84 -12.72 -20.27
C ASP A 73 -23.90 -12.89 -19.06
N THR A 74 -22.77 -12.15 -19.02
CA THR A 74 -21.78 -12.29 -17.96
C THR A 74 -21.99 -11.25 -16.87
N LYS A 75 -22.21 -11.71 -15.64
CA LYS A 75 -22.14 -10.87 -14.44
C LYS A 75 -20.69 -10.73 -14.00
N MET A 76 -20.28 -9.52 -13.73
CA MET A 76 -18.90 -9.15 -13.38
C MET A 76 -18.91 -8.18 -12.20
N GLY A 77 -17.76 -8.01 -11.57
CA GLY A 77 -17.56 -6.99 -10.55
C GLY A 77 -16.13 -6.48 -10.56
N LEU A 78 -15.95 -5.32 -9.92
CA LEU A 78 -14.64 -4.81 -9.59
C LEU A 78 -14.12 -5.52 -8.33
N ARG A 79 -12.84 -5.90 -8.32
CA ARG A 79 -12.22 -6.59 -7.19
C ARG A 79 -12.33 -5.76 -5.91
N TYR A 80 -12.73 -6.42 -4.83
CA TYR A 80 -12.84 -5.84 -3.50
C TYR A 80 -11.50 -5.86 -2.75
N ASP A 81 -10.70 -6.92 -2.99
CA ASP A 81 -9.33 -7.14 -2.52
C ASP A 81 -8.47 -7.83 -3.59
N GLY A 82 -7.17 -7.96 -3.33
CA GLY A 82 -6.23 -8.66 -4.22
C GLY A 82 -6.18 -10.18 -3.99
N THR A 83 -6.51 -10.65 -2.77
CA THR A 83 -6.22 -12.03 -2.33
C THR A 83 -7.16 -13.05 -2.96
N VAL A 84 -8.44 -12.71 -3.18
CA VAL A 84 -9.41 -13.60 -3.85
C VAL A 84 -8.98 -13.88 -5.29
N GLY A 85 -8.63 -12.84 -6.05
CA GLY A 85 -8.13 -12.96 -7.41
C GLY A 85 -6.83 -13.76 -7.49
N LEU A 86 -5.92 -13.56 -6.52
CA LEU A 86 -4.68 -14.31 -6.41
C LEU A 86 -4.95 -15.79 -6.11
N SER A 87 -5.87 -16.11 -5.22
CA SER A 87 -6.23 -17.49 -4.88
C SER A 87 -6.78 -18.24 -6.10
N ARG A 88 -7.63 -17.59 -6.91
CA ARG A 88 -8.11 -18.14 -8.19
C ARG A 88 -6.95 -18.35 -9.17
N TYR A 89 -6.03 -17.37 -9.29
CA TYR A 89 -4.86 -17.48 -10.18
C TYR A 89 -3.97 -18.66 -9.79
N VAL A 90 -3.62 -18.77 -8.51
CA VAL A 90 -2.77 -19.85 -7.99
C VAL A 90 -3.44 -21.22 -8.20
N ALA A 91 -4.74 -21.34 -7.90
CA ALA A 91 -5.51 -22.56 -8.12
C ALA A 91 -5.54 -23.01 -9.58
N GLY A 92 -5.57 -22.06 -10.53
CA GLY A 92 -5.54 -22.34 -11.96
C GLY A 92 -4.15 -22.63 -12.52
N ASN A 93 -3.06 -22.42 -11.78
CA ASN A 93 -1.68 -22.50 -12.24
C ASN A 93 -0.77 -23.39 -11.38
N LEU A 94 -1.32 -24.31 -10.59
CA LEU A 94 -0.58 -25.13 -9.62
C LEU A 94 0.67 -25.82 -10.20
N ASN A 95 0.58 -26.31 -11.43
CA ASN A 95 1.69 -27.03 -12.08
C ASN A 95 2.80 -26.10 -12.64
N GLY A 96 2.51 -24.82 -12.78
CA GLY A 96 3.45 -23.84 -13.33
C GLY A 96 4.12 -22.97 -12.26
N LEU A 97 3.70 -23.09 -10.99
CA LEU A 97 4.21 -22.30 -9.89
C LEU A 97 5.13 -23.13 -8.99
N VAL A 98 6.14 -22.47 -8.43
CA VAL A 98 7.04 -23.09 -7.43
C VAL A 98 6.55 -22.70 -6.04
N PHE A 99 6.39 -23.69 -5.17
CA PHE A 99 5.90 -23.48 -3.80
C PHE A 99 7.02 -23.69 -2.76
N PRO A 100 7.05 -22.92 -1.65
CA PRO A 100 6.09 -21.86 -1.30
C PRO A 100 6.13 -20.71 -2.30
N PHE A 101 4.96 -20.32 -2.82
CA PHE A 101 4.84 -19.25 -3.81
C PHE A 101 4.68 -17.90 -3.11
N LYS A 102 5.58 -16.98 -3.40
CA LYS A 102 5.57 -15.62 -2.89
C LYS A 102 5.16 -14.65 -3.99
N ALA A 103 4.06 -13.96 -3.80
CA ALA A 103 3.56 -12.97 -4.75
C ALA A 103 3.17 -11.67 -4.07
N TYR A 104 3.27 -10.55 -4.81
CA TYR A 104 2.68 -9.30 -4.40
C TYR A 104 1.95 -8.62 -5.56
N GLN A 105 0.96 -7.81 -5.21
CA GLN A 105 0.23 -6.94 -6.12
C GLN A 105 0.32 -5.51 -5.60
N PHE A 106 0.48 -4.55 -6.50
CA PHE A 106 0.28 -3.13 -6.21
C PHE A 106 -0.80 -2.62 -7.15
N ALA A 107 -2.01 -2.52 -6.66
CA ALA A 107 -3.17 -2.41 -7.52
C ALA A 107 -4.34 -1.67 -6.88
N ARG A 108 -5.27 -1.17 -7.70
CA ARG A 108 -6.51 -0.56 -7.23
C ARG A 108 -7.51 -1.62 -6.83
N ASN A 109 -8.13 -1.41 -5.67
CA ASN A 109 -9.30 -2.13 -5.18
C ASN A 109 -10.48 -1.17 -5.07
N TYR A 110 -11.72 -1.72 -5.01
CA TYR A 110 -12.94 -0.96 -5.14
C TYR A 110 -13.95 -1.36 -4.07
N ARG A 111 -14.42 -0.38 -3.28
CA ARG A 111 -15.41 -0.59 -2.22
C ARG A 111 -16.49 0.48 -2.27
N GLY A 112 -17.76 0.06 -2.39
CA GLY A 112 -18.91 0.97 -2.48
C GLY A 112 -19.31 1.64 -1.17
N GLU A 113 -18.52 1.51 -0.10
CA GLU A 113 -18.79 2.11 1.20
C GLU A 113 -18.83 3.64 1.17
N ARG A 114 -19.41 4.24 2.21
CA ARG A 114 -19.46 5.71 2.34
C ARG A 114 -18.06 6.26 2.47
N PRO A 115 -17.64 7.18 1.56
CA PRO A 115 -16.32 7.80 1.64
C PRO A 115 -16.15 8.59 2.94
N GLN A 116 -14.99 8.43 3.56
CA GLN A 116 -14.57 9.21 4.71
C GLN A 116 -13.03 9.30 4.72
N ARG A 117 -12.47 10.06 5.65
CA ARG A 117 -11.01 10.20 5.75
C ARG A 117 -10.30 8.85 5.80
N GLY A 118 -9.34 8.64 4.89
CA GLY A 118 -8.61 7.39 4.75
C GLY A 118 -9.43 6.18 4.26
N ARG A 119 -10.68 6.41 3.82
CA ARG A 119 -11.52 5.39 3.17
C ARG A 119 -12.08 5.92 1.86
N TYR A 120 -11.65 5.29 0.80
CA TYR A 120 -11.96 5.66 -0.58
C TYR A 120 -12.73 4.55 -1.25
N ARG A 121 -13.45 4.88 -2.32
CA ARG A 121 -14.17 3.90 -3.15
C ARG A 121 -13.27 3.24 -4.19
N GLU A 122 -12.26 3.95 -4.66
CA GLU A 122 -11.15 3.45 -5.44
C GLU A 122 -9.85 3.79 -4.68
N PHE A 123 -9.02 2.80 -4.40
CA PHE A 123 -7.81 3.00 -3.62
C PHE A 123 -6.73 1.99 -4.01
N TYR A 124 -5.48 2.40 -3.92
CA TYR A 124 -4.35 1.50 -4.07
C TYR A 124 -4.10 0.73 -2.79
N GLN A 125 -3.86 -0.56 -2.97
CA GLN A 125 -3.43 -1.49 -1.94
C GLN A 125 -2.17 -2.21 -2.43
N MET A 126 -1.27 -2.51 -1.50
CA MET A 126 -0.13 -3.37 -1.76
C MET A 126 -0.35 -4.66 -0.97
N ASP A 127 -0.74 -5.70 -1.67
CA ASP A 127 -1.03 -7.01 -1.11
C ASP A 127 0.19 -7.92 -1.32
N LEU A 128 0.56 -8.71 -0.32
CA LEU A 128 1.65 -9.69 -0.39
C LEU A 128 1.22 -10.97 0.29
N ASP A 129 1.48 -12.11 -0.35
CA ASP A 129 1.05 -13.43 0.10
C ASP A 129 2.16 -14.46 -0.08
N ILE A 130 2.23 -15.40 0.87
CA ILE A 130 3.03 -16.62 0.79
C ILE A 130 2.07 -17.80 0.83
N MET A 131 2.06 -18.64 -0.21
CA MET A 131 1.13 -19.74 -0.36
C MET A 131 1.87 -21.07 -0.46
N GLY A 132 1.32 -22.10 0.18
CA GLY A 132 1.79 -23.50 0.12
C GLY A 132 0.70 -24.47 -0.32
N ILE A 133 1.10 -25.63 -0.84
CA ILE A 133 0.18 -26.72 -1.20
C ILE A 133 0.15 -27.73 -0.06
N ASN A 134 -1.05 -28.09 0.41
CA ASN A 134 -1.35 -29.02 1.49
C ASN A 134 -0.78 -28.62 2.87
N SER A 135 0.32 -27.90 2.92
CA SER A 135 0.94 -27.40 4.14
C SER A 135 1.69 -26.10 3.88
N LEU A 136 1.80 -25.26 4.91
CA LEU A 136 2.66 -24.08 4.94
C LEU A 136 3.13 -23.90 6.38
N SER A 137 4.45 -23.91 6.62
CA SER A 137 5.02 -23.71 7.95
C SER A 137 4.52 -22.42 8.58
N THR A 138 4.24 -22.43 9.88
CA THR A 138 3.86 -21.22 10.65
C THR A 138 5.00 -20.21 10.75
N ASN A 139 6.24 -20.62 10.46
CA ASN A 139 7.38 -19.69 10.39
C ASN A 139 7.20 -18.61 9.31
N TYR A 140 6.44 -18.89 8.24
CA TYR A 140 6.11 -17.90 7.22
C TYR A 140 5.22 -16.76 7.74
N ASP A 141 4.52 -16.96 8.86
CA ASP A 141 3.73 -15.91 9.50
C ASP A 141 4.65 -14.82 10.07
N ALA A 142 5.79 -15.19 10.64
CA ALA A 142 6.81 -14.25 11.08
C ALA A 142 7.55 -13.61 9.88
N GLU A 143 7.83 -14.36 8.82
CA GLU A 143 8.49 -13.85 7.62
C GLU A 143 7.66 -12.75 6.95
N ILE A 144 6.35 -12.93 6.83
CA ILE A 144 5.49 -11.92 6.17
C ILE A 144 5.40 -10.64 7.00
N VAL A 145 5.31 -10.75 8.34
CA VAL A 145 5.31 -9.58 9.24
C VAL A 145 6.66 -8.86 9.20
N ALA A 146 7.77 -9.60 9.21
CA ALA A 146 9.09 -9.00 9.10
C ALA A 146 9.30 -8.32 7.75
N THR A 147 8.82 -8.92 6.65
CA THR A 147 8.87 -8.31 5.32
C THR A 147 8.05 -7.02 5.30
N LEU A 148 6.84 -7.04 5.85
CA LEU A 148 5.99 -5.85 5.91
C LEU A 148 6.59 -4.74 6.78
N SER A 149 7.26 -5.08 7.89
CA SER A 149 8.02 -4.11 8.70
C SER A 149 9.08 -3.39 7.85
N ARG A 150 9.85 -4.14 7.05
CA ARG A 150 10.84 -3.56 6.12
C ARG A 150 10.21 -2.70 5.03
N VAL A 151 9.03 -3.07 4.57
CA VAL A 151 8.26 -2.26 3.61
C VAL A 151 7.94 -0.88 4.20
N TYR A 152 7.46 -0.81 5.44
CA TYR A 152 7.22 0.46 6.13
C TYR A 152 8.51 1.21 6.45
N GLU A 153 9.57 0.52 6.90
CA GLU A 153 10.89 1.12 7.15
C GLU A 153 11.46 1.84 5.92
N SER A 154 11.21 1.31 4.71
CA SER A 154 11.71 1.90 3.46
C SER A 154 11.18 3.30 3.15
N VAL A 155 10.11 3.71 3.82
CA VAL A 155 9.47 5.04 3.69
C VAL A 155 9.34 5.75 5.04
N ALA A 156 10.00 5.26 6.09
CA ALA A 156 9.89 5.79 7.44
C ALA A 156 10.29 7.27 7.57
N GLU A 157 11.17 7.76 6.71
CA GLU A 157 11.52 9.18 6.64
C GLU A 157 10.33 10.10 6.33
N PHE A 158 9.28 9.55 5.71
CA PHE A 158 8.06 10.27 5.33
C PHE A 158 6.91 10.03 6.30
N ILE A 159 6.77 8.79 6.80
CA ILE A 159 5.61 8.37 7.60
C ILE A 159 5.91 8.24 9.10
N GLY A 160 7.18 8.34 9.49
CA GLY A 160 7.62 8.06 10.86
C GLY A 160 7.71 6.56 11.19
N PRO A 161 8.03 6.24 12.45
CA PRO A 161 8.13 4.85 12.91
C PRO A 161 6.77 4.16 12.97
N THR A 162 6.81 2.83 12.77
CA THR A 162 5.63 1.96 12.86
C THR A 162 5.82 0.93 13.95
N TYR A 163 4.71 0.38 14.45
CA TYR A 163 4.70 -0.79 15.30
C TYR A 163 3.62 -1.77 14.84
N VAL A 164 3.78 -3.04 15.20
CA VAL A 164 2.84 -4.11 14.87
C VAL A 164 2.22 -4.71 16.13
N ARG A 165 0.90 -4.82 16.13
CA ARG A 165 0.13 -5.56 17.14
C ARG A 165 -0.23 -6.92 16.54
N VAL A 166 -0.10 -7.98 17.34
CA VAL A 166 -0.26 -9.36 16.89
C VAL A 166 -1.27 -10.08 17.78
N GLY A 167 -2.34 -10.58 17.17
CA GLY A 167 -3.31 -11.48 17.78
C GLY A 167 -3.16 -12.92 17.27
N ASN A 168 -3.86 -13.86 17.89
CA ASN A 168 -3.89 -15.23 17.44
C ASN A 168 -5.26 -15.87 17.67
N ARG A 169 -5.91 -16.30 16.60
CA ARG A 169 -7.23 -16.95 16.66
C ARG A 169 -7.15 -18.34 17.28
N LYS A 170 -6.04 -19.08 17.11
CA LYS A 170 -5.85 -20.41 17.72
C LYS A 170 -5.86 -20.31 19.24
N PHE A 171 -5.20 -19.27 19.81
CA PHE A 171 -5.23 -19.04 21.25
C PHE A 171 -6.67 -18.87 21.75
N TRP A 172 -7.46 -18.06 21.09
CA TRP A 172 -8.85 -17.84 21.50
C TRP A 172 -9.72 -19.05 21.29
N ASN A 173 -9.54 -19.83 20.23
CA ASN A 173 -10.24 -21.08 20.04
C ASN A 173 -9.92 -22.06 21.17
N ALA A 174 -8.63 -22.27 21.50
CA ALA A 174 -8.20 -23.10 22.62
C ALA A 174 -8.74 -22.59 23.98
N MET A 175 -8.79 -21.26 24.17
CA MET A 175 -9.38 -20.64 25.35
C MET A 175 -10.88 -20.90 25.45
N PHE A 176 -11.62 -20.79 24.35
CA PHE A 176 -13.05 -21.05 24.32
C PHE A 176 -13.36 -22.54 24.50
N ASP A 177 -12.49 -23.44 23.99
CA ASP A 177 -12.58 -24.89 24.29
C ASP A 177 -12.36 -25.16 25.78
N TYR A 178 -11.33 -24.57 26.38
CA TYR A 178 -11.07 -24.66 27.82
C TYR A 178 -12.23 -24.16 28.67
N LEU A 179 -12.91 -23.10 28.22
CA LEU A 179 -14.08 -22.52 28.89
C LEU A 179 -15.40 -23.22 28.55
N ASN A 180 -15.39 -24.23 27.66
CA ASN A 180 -16.55 -24.96 27.16
C ASN A 180 -17.64 -24.04 26.56
N LEU A 181 -17.24 -23.01 25.79
CA LEU A 181 -18.20 -22.13 25.13
C LEU A 181 -18.79 -22.80 23.89
N ASP A 182 -20.09 -22.59 23.68
CA ASP A 182 -20.78 -23.02 22.45
C ASP A 182 -20.47 -22.11 21.24
N ASP A 183 -20.86 -22.51 20.03
CA ASP A 183 -20.56 -21.80 18.79
C ASP A 183 -21.14 -20.37 18.73
N VAL A 184 -22.28 -20.13 19.37
CA VAL A 184 -22.93 -18.80 19.43
C VAL A 184 -22.13 -17.89 20.35
N GLN A 185 -21.78 -18.40 21.54
CA GLN A 185 -20.95 -17.70 22.51
C GLN A 185 -19.57 -17.34 21.92
N ARG A 186 -18.92 -18.28 21.21
CA ARG A 186 -17.62 -18.06 20.54
C ARG A 186 -17.71 -16.93 19.53
N ARG A 187 -18.68 -16.99 18.59
CA ARG A 187 -18.85 -15.93 17.57
C ARG A 187 -19.04 -14.55 18.20
N ASN A 188 -19.92 -14.47 19.19
CA ASN A 188 -20.20 -13.20 19.86
C ASN A 188 -19.02 -12.72 20.72
N ALA A 189 -18.28 -13.64 21.37
CA ALA A 189 -17.08 -13.30 22.14
C ALA A 189 -15.97 -12.73 21.21
N PHE A 190 -15.76 -13.31 20.02
CA PHE A 190 -14.84 -12.74 19.04
C PHE A 190 -15.22 -11.30 18.68
N VAL A 191 -16.49 -11.04 18.41
CA VAL A 191 -16.98 -9.69 18.07
C VAL A 191 -16.81 -8.71 19.23
N LEU A 192 -17.06 -9.17 20.45
CA LEU A 192 -16.93 -8.33 21.66
C LEU A 192 -15.48 -8.00 21.98
N ILE A 193 -14.59 -8.99 21.89
CA ILE A 193 -13.14 -8.83 22.06
C ILE A 193 -12.55 -7.83 21.05
N ASP A 194 -12.96 -7.93 19.77
CA ASP A 194 -12.49 -6.99 18.73
C ASP A 194 -12.90 -5.54 19.00
N LYS A 195 -13.97 -5.34 19.74
CA LYS A 195 -14.49 -4.02 20.10
C LYS A 195 -14.06 -3.56 21.50
N LYS A 196 -13.23 -4.33 22.21
CA LYS A 196 -12.86 -4.08 23.61
C LYS A 196 -12.48 -2.64 23.88
N ASP A 197 -11.58 -2.07 23.08
CA ASP A 197 -11.07 -0.69 23.26
C ASP A 197 -12.13 0.41 22.94
N LYS A 198 -13.31 0.02 22.44
CA LYS A 198 -14.39 0.94 22.02
C LYS A 198 -15.65 0.83 22.87
N ILE A 199 -15.77 -0.20 23.68
CA ILE A 199 -16.96 -0.49 24.50
C ILE A 199 -16.61 -0.12 25.94
N LYS A 200 -17.43 0.75 26.55
CA LYS A 200 -17.23 1.16 27.95
C LYS A 200 -17.50 0.03 28.95
N ASP A 201 -18.51 -0.81 28.65
CA ASP A 201 -19.02 -1.86 29.54
C ASP A 201 -18.62 -3.25 29.00
N PHE A 202 -17.36 -3.41 28.61
CA PHE A 202 -16.82 -4.65 28.01
C PHE A 202 -16.98 -5.87 28.94
N GLU A 203 -16.67 -5.69 30.25
CA GLU A 203 -16.75 -6.75 31.25
C GLU A 203 -18.19 -7.21 31.48
N ASP A 204 -19.12 -6.26 31.59
CA ASP A 204 -20.55 -6.57 31.74
C ASP A 204 -21.09 -7.34 30.52
N GLY A 205 -20.70 -6.91 29.32
CA GLY A 205 -21.05 -7.61 28.07
C GLY A 205 -20.50 -9.04 28.01
N LEU A 206 -19.29 -9.26 28.52
CA LEU A 206 -18.74 -10.63 28.64
C LEU A 206 -19.51 -11.46 29.66
N ILE A 207 -19.84 -10.90 30.81
CA ILE A 207 -20.59 -11.62 31.86
C ILE A 207 -21.97 -12.04 31.35
N GLU A 208 -22.67 -11.17 30.64
CA GLU A 208 -23.96 -11.46 30.02
C GLU A 208 -23.85 -12.59 28.98
N LEU A 209 -22.77 -12.57 28.18
CA LEU A 209 -22.59 -13.50 27.06
C LEU A 209 -22.12 -14.89 27.50
N VAL A 210 -21.14 -14.99 28.40
CA VAL A 210 -20.45 -16.25 28.72
C VAL A 210 -20.50 -16.63 30.21
N GLY A 211 -21.13 -15.80 31.04
CA GLY A 211 -21.19 -15.97 32.49
C GLY A 211 -19.95 -15.47 33.23
N ALA A 212 -20.12 -15.17 34.53
CA ALA A 212 -19.09 -14.48 35.32
C ALA A 212 -17.77 -15.27 35.48
N ALA A 213 -17.79 -16.58 35.45
CA ALA A 213 -16.58 -17.42 35.58
C ALA A 213 -15.73 -17.34 34.29
N ALA A 214 -16.34 -17.55 33.12
CA ALA A 214 -15.66 -17.48 31.84
C ALA A 214 -15.21 -16.03 31.52
N ALA A 215 -16.04 -15.04 31.82
CA ALA A 215 -15.69 -13.63 31.65
C ALA A 215 -14.42 -13.24 32.45
N ARG A 216 -14.29 -13.73 33.68
CA ARG A 216 -13.06 -13.51 34.49
C ARG A 216 -11.82 -14.12 33.86
N GLU A 217 -11.90 -15.32 33.31
CA GLU A 217 -10.75 -15.96 32.63
C GLU A 217 -10.39 -15.20 31.33
N ILE A 218 -11.39 -14.73 30.54
CA ILE A 218 -11.15 -13.92 29.35
C ILE A 218 -10.50 -12.58 29.73
N ASN A 219 -10.97 -11.88 30.77
CA ASN A 219 -10.37 -10.65 31.26
C ASN A 219 -8.92 -10.85 31.77
N ALA A 220 -8.66 -11.99 32.42
CA ALA A 220 -7.32 -12.33 32.91
C ALA A 220 -6.27 -12.42 31.78
N VAL A 221 -6.68 -12.74 30.52
CA VAL A 221 -5.78 -12.70 29.37
C VAL A 221 -5.23 -11.29 29.16
N PHE A 222 -6.06 -10.27 29.31
CA PHE A 222 -5.66 -8.87 29.11
C PHE A 222 -4.92 -8.29 30.32
N GLU A 223 -5.24 -8.74 31.53
CA GLU A 223 -4.64 -8.23 32.78
C GLU A 223 -3.29 -8.88 33.09
N LYS A 224 -3.20 -10.21 32.93
CA LYS A 224 -2.05 -11.04 33.35
C LYS A 224 -1.18 -11.50 32.18
N GLY A 225 -1.68 -11.34 30.96
CA GLY A 225 -1.04 -11.83 29.74
C GLY A 225 -1.35 -13.32 29.46
N TYR A 226 -1.16 -13.70 28.20
CA TYR A 226 -1.48 -15.04 27.68
C TYR A 226 -0.63 -16.16 28.31
N SER A 227 0.60 -15.85 28.74
CA SER A 227 1.50 -16.82 29.39
C SER A 227 1.00 -17.31 30.74
N SER A 228 0.05 -16.59 31.37
CA SER A 228 -0.58 -17.03 32.63
C SER A 228 -1.48 -18.27 32.47
N PHE A 229 -1.75 -18.68 31.23
CA PHE A 229 -2.57 -19.83 30.88
C PHE A 229 -1.76 -21.09 30.55
N VAL A 230 -0.45 -21.05 30.68
CA VAL A 230 0.43 -22.24 30.56
C VAL A 230 -0.02 -23.31 31.57
N GLY A 231 -0.16 -24.55 31.09
CA GLY A 231 -0.58 -25.72 31.90
C GLY A 231 -2.09 -25.83 32.12
N LYS A 232 -2.92 -24.96 31.53
CA LYS A 232 -4.38 -25.01 31.62
C LYS A 232 -5.00 -26.05 30.70
N SER A 233 -4.49 -26.18 29.46
CA SER A 233 -4.84 -27.26 28.54
C SER A 233 -3.71 -27.44 27.49
N VAL A 234 -3.69 -28.62 26.84
CA VAL A 234 -2.70 -28.94 25.81
C VAL A 234 -2.81 -27.97 24.62
N ASP A 235 -4.02 -27.62 24.22
CA ASP A 235 -4.25 -26.74 23.07
C ASP A 235 -3.85 -25.30 23.39
N LEU A 236 -4.05 -24.81 24.63
CA LEU A 236 -3.55 -23.52 25.07
C LEU A 236 -2.02 -23.50 25.10
N ASP A 237 -1.38 -24.54 25.66
CA ASP A 237 0.08 -24.63 25.69
C ASP A 237 0.67 -24.61 24.26
N PHE A 238 0.04 -25.30 23.32
CA PHE A 238 0.44 -25.28 21.91
C PHE A 238 0.29 -23.89 21.30
N ALA A 239 -0.83 -23.23 21.50
CA ALA A 239 -1.07 -21.87 20.98
C ALA A 239 -0.13 -20.83 21.60
N ILE A 240 0.21 -20.96 22.88
CA ILE A 240 1.18 -20.10 23.57
C ILE A 240 2.59 -20.32 23.00
N CYS A 241 3.02 -21.59 22.84
CA CYS A 241 4.30 -21.94 22.24
C CYS A 241 4.42 -21.39 20.80
N GLU A 242 3.33 -21.43 20.01
CA GLU A 242 3.31 -20.84 18.66
C GLU A 242 3.50 -19.32 18.70
N LEU A 243 2.89 -18.61 19.66
CA LEU A 243 3.08 -17.17 19.85
C LEU A 243 4.50 -16.81 20.28
N ASP A 244 5.06 -17.57 21.23
CA ASP A 244 6.43 -17.34 21.74
C ASP A 244 7.46 -17.55 20.61
N ASN A 245 7.34 -18.66 19.86
CA ASN A 245 8.17 -18.92 18.67
C ASN A 245 8.02 -17.82 17.61
N PHE A 246 6.81 -17.34 17.38
CA PHE A 246 6.56 -16.24 16.42
C PHE A 246 7.32 -14.97 16.81
N ILE A 247 7.29 -14.58 18.09
CA ILE A 247 8.03 -13.42 18.59
C ILE A 247 9.55 -13.63 18.53
N GLU A 248 10.02 -14.84 18.84
CA GLU A 248 11.44 -15.20 18.72
C GLU A 248 11.92 -15.03 17.27
N LEU A 249 11.17 -15.54 16.29
CA LEU A 249 11.47 -15.40 14.88
C LEU A 249 11.48 -13.93 14.43
N LEU A 250 10.52 -13.12 14.87
CA LEU A 250 10.49 -11.68 14.57
C LEU A 250 11.73 -10.97 15.11
N ASN A 251 12.14 -11.28 16.35
CA ASN A 251 13.35 -10.72 16.95
C ASN A 251 14.60 -11.15 16.18
N ALA A 252 14.71 -12.41 15.77
CA ALA A 252 15.81 -12.92 14.95
C ALA A 252 15.89 -12.22 13.58
N MET A 253 14.75 -11.83 13.01
CA MET A 253 14.66 -11.04 11.77
C MET A 253 14.82 -9.52 11.99
N GLY A 254 15.07 -9.07 13.23
CA GLY A 254 15.34 -7.67 13.57
C GLY A 254 14.10 -6.82 13.83
N VAL A 255 12.90 -7.40 13.91
CA VAL A 255 11.66 -6.69 14.23
C VAL A 255 11.50 -6.64 15.75
N LYS A 256 11.71 -5.48 16.36
CA LYS A 256 11.68 -5.27 17.82
C LYS A 256 10.44 -4.53 18.32
N ASN A 257 9.62 -4.02 17.41
CA ASN A 257 8.44 -3.21 17.67
C ASN A 257 7.13 -4.01 17.57
N ALA A 258 7.20 -5.34 17.62
CA ALA A 258 6.05 -6.22 17.68
C ALA A 258 5.54 -6.38 19.13
N LYS A 259 4.22 -6.29 19.30
CA LYS A 259 3.54 -6.45 20.58
C LYS A 259 2.43 -7.49 20.44
N ILE A 260 2.43 -8.50 21.31
CA ILE A 260 1.28 -9.40 21.40
C ILE A 260 0.11 -8.61 21.99
N ASP A 261 -0.98 -8.67 21.27
CA ASP A 261 -2.24 -8.04 21.64
C ASP A 261 -3.39 -8.93 21.19
N LEU A 262 -3.85 -9.76 22.11
CA LEU A 262 -4.94 -10.69 21.85
C LEU A 262 -6.32 -10.01 21.71
N GLY A 263 -6.41 -8.69 21.89
CA GLY A 263 -7.57 -7.90 21.51
C GLY A 263 -7.72 -7.68 20.00
N ILE A 264 -6.67 -7.96 19.21
CA ILE A 264 -6.77 -7.90 17.75
C ILE A 264 -7.36 -9.21 17.24
N MET A 265 -8.62 -9.11 16.83
CA MET A 265 -9.37 -10.21 16.23
C MET A 265 -9.78 -9.89 14.80
N ARG A 266 -9.48 -8.65 14.36
CA ARG A 266 -9.84 -8.12 13.04
C ARG A 266 -9.17 -8.88 11.93
N GLY A 267 -9.83 -8.85 10.84
CA GLY A 267 -9.45 -9.44 9.61
C GLY A 267 -10.67 -10.03 8.93
N HIS A 268 -10.49 -10.48 7.72
CA HIS A 268 -11.53 -11.21 7.01
C HIS A 268 -11.90 -12.48 7.80
N ALA A 269 -13.15 -12.90 7.70
CA ALA A 269 -13.67 -14.10 8.39
C ALA A 269 -12.85 -15.37 8.09
N TYR A 270 -12.07 -15.36 7.01
CA TYR A 270 -11.26 -16.50 6.57
C TYR A 270 -9.92 -16.68 7.32
N TYR A 271 -9.50 -15.76 8.23
CA TYR A 271 -8.26 -15.98 8.99
C TYR A 271 -8.41 -17.07 10.04
N THR A 272 -7.42 -17.95 10.13
CA THR A 272 -7.45 -19.15 10.98
C THR A 272 -6.36 -19.23 12.06
N GLY A 273 -5.34 -18.36 11.99
CA GLY A 273 -4.17 -18.38 12.85
C GLY A 273 -3.78 -17.02 13.39
N VAL A 274 -2.49 -16.68 13.22
CA VAL A 274 -1.95 -15.35 13.54
C VAL A 274 -2.67 -14.29 12.71
N VAL A 275 -3.02 -13.17 13.35
CA VAL A 275 -3.52 -11.93 12.75
C VAL A 275 -2.69 -10.78 13.25
N PHE A 276 -2.45 -9.77 12.43
CA PHE A 276 -1.62 -8.64 12.81
C PHE A 276 -2.07 -7.35 12.13
N GLU A 277 -1.80 -6.23 12.80
CA GLU A 277 -2.09 -4.89 12.30
C GLU A 277 -0.90 -3.94 12.55
N PHE A 278 -0.58 -3.12 11.54
CA PHE A 278 0.45 -2.09 11.62
C PHE A 278 -0.15 -0.73 11.88
N PHE A 279 0.51 0.04 12.75
CA PHE A 279 0.11 1.38 13.16
C PHE A 279 1.29 2.33 13.03
N LEU A 280 0.99 3.62 12.82
CA LEU A 280 1.98 4.68 12.86
C LEU A 280 2.07 5.23 14.30
N GLU A 281 3.28 5.38 14.83
CA GLU A 281 3.46 5.95 16.16
C GLU A 281 3.07 7.43 16.21
N ASN A 282 3.39 8.17 15.15
CA ASN A 282 3.15 9.62 15.07
C ASN A 282 1.72 9.97 14.64
N PHE A 283 0.92 9.01 14.15
CA PHE A 283 -0.42 9.25 13.60
C PHE A 283 -1.43 8.18 14.05
N PRO A 284 -1.65 8.05 15.38
CA PRO A 284 -2.54 7.02 15.94
C PRO A 284 -4.00 7.17 15.47
N GLU A 285 -4.41 8.39 15.10
CA GLU A 285 -5.75 8.70 14.59
C GLU A 285 -6.07 8.04 13.24
N LEU A 286 -5.06 7.65 12.47
CA LEU A 286 -5.28 6.89 11.24
C LEU A 286 -5.70 5.44 11.51
N GLY A 287 -5.48 4.94 12.72
CA GLY A 287 -5.69 3.54 13.07
C GLY A 287 -4.75 2.61 12.30
N ALA A 288 -5.17 1.37 12.07
CA ALA A 288 -4.36 0.42 11.32
C ALA A 288 -4.17 0.87 9.86
N VAL A 289 -2.91 0.93 9.42
CA VAL A 289 -2.52 1.32 8.04
C VAL A 289 -2.20 0.12 7.16
N GLY A 290 -2.17 -1.06 7.74
CA GLY A 290 -2.03 -2.34 7.07
C GLY A 290 -2.20 -3.47 8.06
N GLY A 291 -2.25 -4.69 7.57
CA GLY A 291 -2.39 -5.88 8.40
C GLY A 291 -2.58 -7.13 7.57
N GLY A 292 -2.76 -8.25 8.24
CA GLY A 292 -2.90 -9.52 7.57
C GLY A 292 -3.11 -10.69 8.53
N GLY A 293 -2.96 -11.90 8.01
CA GLY A 293 -3.08 -13.12 8.78
C GLY A 293 -3.01 -14.39 7.94
N ARG A 294 -3.02 -15.53 8.62
CA ARG A 294 -3.04 -16.85 8.00
C ARG A 294 -4.45 -17.25 7.61
N TYR A 295 -4.60 -17.86 6.42
CA TYR A 295 -5.85 -18.39 5.89
C TYR A 295 -5.64 -19.78 5.29
N GLU A 296 -6.66 -20.65 5.38
CA GLU A 296 -6.54 -22.05 4.96
C GLU A 296 -7.54 -22.48 3.89
N ASP A 297 -8.66 -21.79 3.75
CA ASP A 297 -9.79 -22.23 2.91
C ASP A 297 -10.13 -21.29 1.74
N LEU A 298 -9.44 -20.17 1.59
CA LEU A 298 -9.78 -19.16 0.60
C LEU A 298 -9.75 -19.68 -0.85
N ALA A 299 -8.86 -20.62 -1.14
CA ALA A 299 -8.73 -21.25 -2.46
C ALA A 299 -9.56 -22.53 -2.65
N SER A 300 -10.25 -23.01 -1.65
CA SER A 300 -11.08 -24.24 -1.70
C SER A 300 -12.18 -24.20 -2.75
N LYS A 301 -12.66 -22.99 -3.07
CA LYS A 301 -13.65 -22.76 -4.12
C LYS A 301 -13.11 -23.01 -5.54
N PHE A 302 -11.81 -22.88 -5.74
CA PHE A 302 -11.17 -22.91 -7.04
C PHE A 302 -10.41 -24.21 -7.30
N SER A 303 -10.08 -24.96 -6.26
CA SER A 303 -9.29 -26.19 -6.37
C SER A 303 -9.67 -27.21 -5.29
N LYS A 304 -9.58 -28.50 -5.64
CA LYS A 304 -9.62 -29.61 -4.67
C LYS A 304 -8.32 -29.76 -3.88
N THR A 305 -7.23 -29.20 -4.40
CA THR A 305 -5.94 -29.16 -3.70
C THR A 305 -6.02 -28.08 -2.61
N LYS A 306 -5.71 -28.45 -1.38
CA LYS A 306 -5.67 -27.51 -0.25
C LYS A 306 -4.53 -26.51 -0.47
N ILE A 307 -4.85 -25.22 -0.52
CA ILE A 307 -3.89 -24.12 -0.63
C ILE A 307 -3.98 -23.31 0.66
N ILE A 308 -2.89 -23.30 1.41
CA ILE A 308 -2.77 -22.56 2.67
C ILE A 308 -1.93 -21.32 2.39
N GLY A 309 -2.33 -20.17 2.93
CA GLY A 309 -1.59 -18.94 2.76
C GLY A 309 -1.47 -18.13 4.04
N VAL A 310 -0.50 -17.23 4.05
CA VAL A 310 -0.41 -16.10 4.95
C VAL A 310 -0.23 -14.86 4.09
N GLY A 311 -1.07 -13.86 4.29
CA GLY A 311 -1.08 -12.64 3.49
C GLY A 311 -1.09 -11.39 4.34
N ALA A 312 -0.68 -10.29 3.73
CA ALA A 312 -0.70 -8.96 4.31
C ALA A 312 -1.06 -7.91 3.26
N ALA A 313 -1.65 -6.81 3.71
CA ALA A 313 -1.99 -5.69 2.87
C ALA A 313 -1.55 -4.37 3.50
N VAL A 314 -0.95 -3.49 2.69
CA VAL A 314 -0.77 -2.07 3.02
C VAL A 314 -1.92 -1.28 2.40
N GLY A 315 -2.67 -0.57 3.21
CA GLY A 315 -3.67 0.39 2.72
C GLY A 315 -2.97 1.63 2.14
N PHE A 316 -2.34 1.48 0.96
CA PHE A 316 -1.39 2.44 0.41
C PHE A 316 -2.00 3.83 0.22
N SER A 317 -3.17 3.92 -0.41
CA SER A 317 -3.87 5.22 -0.53
C SER A 317 -4.24 5.79 0.84
N ARG A 318 -4.68 4.95 1.78
CA ARG A 318 -5.00 5.40 3.13
C ARG A 318 -3.80 6.01 3.82
N LEU A 319 -2.63 5.38 3.69
CA LEU A 319 -1.39 5.85 4.28
C LEU A 319 -0.90 7.14 3.61
N MET A 320 -0.73 7.12 2.28
CA MET A 320 -0.06 8.22 1.57
C MET A 320 -0.97 9.44 1.40
N VAL A 321 -2.23 9.24 1.00
CA VAL A 321 -3.15 10.36 0.72
C VAL A 321 -3.60 11.05 2.01
N ALA A 322 -3.89 10.28 3.07
CA ALA A 322 -4.32 10.89 4.33
C ALA A 322 -3.22 11.77 4.95
N LEU A 323 -1.95 11.39 4.81
CA LEU A 323 -0.82 12.21 5.29
C LEU A 323 -0.63 13.48 4.43
N MET A 324 -0.85 13.40 3.11
CA MET A 324 -0.82 14.57 2.23
C MET A 324 -1.97 15.54 2.53
N ASP A 325 -3.18 15.03 2.72
CA ASP A 325 -4.38 15.84 3.00
C ASP A 325 -4.25 16.65 4.31
N GLU A 326 -3.46 16.14 5.25
CA GLU A 326 -3.18 16.82 6.52
C GLU A 326 -1.94 17.70 6.51
N ASN A 327 -1.30 17.87 5.36
CA ASN A 327 -0.02 18.57 5.24
C ASN A 327 1.07 18.00 6.19
N LYS A 328 1.04 16.71 6.46
CA LYS A 328 2.02 16.01 7.30
C LYS A 328 3.29 15.65 6.53
N ILE A 329 3.25 15.76 5.20
CA ILE A 329 4.35 15.47 4.29
C ILE A 329 4.86 16.78 3.67
N ASP A 330 6.16 16.99 3.74
CA ASP A 330 6.84 18.06 3.00
C ASP A 330 7.02 17.62 1.54
N LEU A 331 6.07 18.01 0.70
CA LEU A 331 6.07 17.66 -0.72
C LEU A 331 7.20 18.36 -1.51
N SER A 332 7.82 19.43 -0.98
CA SER A 332 8.93 20.12 -1.67
C SER A 332 10.11 19.19 -1.92
N LYS A 333 10.29 18.16 -1.10
CA LYS A 333 11.32 17.12 -1.26
C LYS A 333 11.15 16.26 -2.51
N PHE A 334 9.99 16.29 -3.14
CA PHE A 334 9.65 15.53 -4.36
C PHE A 334 9.61 16.42 -5.60
N GLU A 335 9.94 17.70 -5.46
CA GLU A 335 10.13 18.55 -6.61
C GLU A 335 11.31 18.01 -7.43
N GLN A 336 11.07 17.73 -8.70
CA GLN A 336 12.12 17.44 -9.65
C GLN A 336 12.33 18.70 -10.45
N PRO A 337 13.39 19.49 -10.15
CA PRO A 337 13.66 20.67 -10.92
C PRO A 337 13.98 20.25 -12.36
N ILE A 338 13.43 20.96 -13.30
CA ILE A 338 13.90 20.90 -14.70
C ILE A 338 15.29 21.50 -14.73
N ASP A 339 16.28 20.76 -15.23
CA ASP A 339 17.63 21.29 -15.31
C ASP A 339 17.71 22.41 -16.33
N VAL A 340 17.09 22.23 -17.52
CA VAL A 340 17.14 23.24 -18.59
C VAL A 340 15.78 23.42 -19.26
N ALA A 341 15.31 24.68 -19.37
CA ALA A 341 14.25 25.09 -20.25
C ALA A 341 14.84 25.67 -21.55
N VAL A 342 14.62 25.04 -22.68
CA VAL A 342 14.98 25.57 -24.01
C VAL A 342 13.94 26.56 -24.46
N LEU A 343 14.32 27.82 -24.67
CA LEU A 343 13.45 28.93 -25.05
C LEU A 343 13.74 29.31 -26.50
N CYS A 344 12.72 29.30 -27.34
CA CYS A 344 12.81 29.56 -28.79
C CYS A 344 12.24 30.95 -29.12
N MET A 345 13.05 31.84 -29.64
CA MET A 345 12.67 33.24 -29.86
C MET A 345 12.10 33.54 -31.27
N GLY A 346 11.86 32.54 -32.10
CA GLY A 346 11.26 32.72 -33.42
C GLY A 346 11.10 31.40 -34.18
N ASP A 347 10.22 31.36 -35.15
CA ASP A 347 9.88 30.13 -35.89
C ASP A 347 11.08 29.55 -36.63
N SER A 348 11.99 30.39 -37.15
CA SER A 348 13.20 29.94 -37.84
C SER A 348 14.21 29.24 -36.92
N GLN A 349 14.10 29.43 -35.59
CA GLN A 349 14.99 28.82 -34.60
C GLN A 349 14.46 27.49 -34.05
N VAL A 350 13.22 27.10 -34.36
CA VAL A 350 12.59 25.89 -33.81
C VAL A 350 13.41 24.62 -34.08
N VAL A 351 13.91 24.45 -35.31
CA VAL A 351 14.70 23.27 -35.67
C VAL A 351 15.98 23.17 -34.84
N TYR A 352 16.70 24.27 -34.66
CA TYR A 352 17.89 24.30 -33.84
C TYR A 352 17.58 24.09 -32.35
N SER A 353 16.52 24.73 -31.84
CA SER A 353 16.06 24.52 -30.48
C SER A 353 15.72 23.07 -30.19
N MET A 354 15.09 22.37 -31.14
CA MET A 354 14.82 20.94 -31.01
C MET A 354 16.08 20.08 -31.05
N SER A 355 17.11 20.47 -31.83
CA SER A 355 18.39 19.75 -31.80
C SER A 355 19.11 19.91 -30.45
N VAL A 356 19.07 21.10 -29.87
CA VAL A 356 19.61 21.38 -28.53
C VAL A 356 18.87 20.55 -27.48
N LEU A 357 17.53 20.53 -27.53
CA LEU A 357 16.70 19.71 -26.65
C LEU A 357 17.04 18.22 -26.77
N GLY A 358 17.24 17.73 -27.99
CA GLY A 358 17.66 16.34 -28.26
C GLY A 358 18.99 16.03 -27.59
N ALA A 359 20.02 16.88 -27.75
CA ALA A 359 21.32 16.71 -27.14
C ALA A 359 21.28 16.70 -25.62
N LEU A 360 20.47 17.56 -24.99
CA LEU A 360 20.26 17.59 -23.54
C LEU A 360 19.68 16.25 -23.03
N ARG A 361 18.66 15.74 -23.72
CA ARG A 361 17.98 14.49 -23.35
C ARG A 361 18.87 13.27 -23.55
N GLU A 362 19.62 13.19 -24.64
CA GLU A 362 20.62 12.13 -24.85
C GLU A 362 21.69 12.14 -23.77
N ALA A 363 22.02 13.33 -23.25
CA ALA A 363 22.96 13.48 -22.15
C ALA A 363 22.36 13.13 -20.77
N GLY A 364 21.06 12.77 -20.68
CA GLY A 364 20.35 12.45 -19.45
C GLY A 364 19.95 13.69 -18.62
N ILE A 365 19.96 14.90 -19.23
CA ILE A 365 19.61 16.16 -18.56
C ILE A 365 18.11 16.39 -18.66
N ALA A 366 17.45 16.58 -17.51
CA ALA A 366 16.01 16.86 -17.45
C ALA A 366 15.69 18.18 -18.14
N SER A 367 15.02 18.13 -19.29
CA SER A 367 14.83 19.30 -20.14
C SER A 367 13.45 19.37 -20.79
N VAL A 368 12.96 20.59 -20.92
CA VAL A 368 11.72 20.95 -21.63
C VAL A 368 12.00 22.02 -22.65
N ALA A 369 11.09 22.22 -23.60
CA ALA A 369 11.18 23.34 -24.53
C ALA A 369 9.89 24.16 -24.51
N TYR A 370 10.03 25.47 -24.64
CA TYR A 370 8.93 26.38 -24.96
C TYR A 370 9.02 26.76 -26.43
N LEU A 371 8.17 26.17 -27.25
CA LEU A 371 8.25 26.25 -28.71
C LEU A 371 7.19 27.18 -29.34
N ASP A 372 6.33 27.82 -28.54
CA ASP A 372 5.40 28.85 -29.00
C ASP A 372 6.20 30.12 -29.31
N ALA A 373 6.89 30.11 -30.43
CA ALA A 373 7.89 31.11 -30.84
C ALA A 373 7.27 32.51 -31.11
N ASP A 374 5.95 32.57 -31.34
CA ASP A 374 5.16 33.79 -31.48
C ASP A 374 4.95 34.54 -30.15
N LYS A 375 5.17 33.88 -29.02
CA LYS A 375 5.00 34.45 -27.68
C LYS A 375 6.18 35.34 -27.31
N LYS A 376 5.86 36.47 -26.64
CA LYS A 376 6.90 37.39 -26.14
C LYS A 376 7.90 36.65 -25.25
N PHE A 377 9.15 36.99 -25.37
CA PHE A 377 10.25 36.44 -24.56
C PHE A 377 9.96 36.45 -23.04
N LYS A 378 9.30 37.52 -22.55
CA LYS A 378 8.86 37.61 -21.17
C LYS A 378 8.03 36.39 -20.74
N ASN A 379 7.09 35.94 -21.56
CA ASN A 379 6.25 34.80 -21.25
C ASN A 379 7.02 33.49 -21.20
N GLN A 380 8.04 33.36 -22.04
CA GLN A 380 8.92 32.18 -22.05
C GLN A 380 9.79 32.12 -20.80
N ILE A 381 10.33 33.25 -20.36
CA ILE A 381 11.09 33.34 -19.08
C ILE A 381 10.17 33.08 -17.88
N GLU A 382 8.96 33.64 -17.85
CA GLU A 382 7.97 33.36 -16.81
C GLU A 382 7.58 31.87 -16.75
N TYR A 383 7.55 31.19 -17.90
CA TYR A 383 7.34 29.74 -17.94
C TYR A 383 8.53 29.00 -17.30
N SER A 384 9.75 29.36 -17.64
CA SER A 384 10.95 28.77 -17.05
C SER A 384 11.00 28.93 -15.53
N ASP A 385 10.61 30.09 -15.02
CA ASP A 385 10.48 30.35 -13.59
C ASP A 385 9.39 29.47 -12.95
N LYS A 386 8.20 29.41 -13.55
CA LYS A 386 7.06 28.64 -13.01
C LYS A 386 7.33 27.13 -12.91
N ILE A 387 8.19 26.60 -13.77
CA ILE A 387 8.59 25.19 -13.75
C ILE A 387 9.84 24.94 -12.89
N ASN A 388 10.36 25.96 -12.20
CA ASN A 388 11.57 25.90 -11.40
C ASN A 388 12.79 25.36 -12.19
N ALA A 389 12.95 25.78 -13.46
CA ALA A 389 14.11 25.41 -14.26
C ALA A 389 15.39 26.03 -13.66
N LYS A 390 16.46 25.23 -13.52
CA LYS A 390 17.75 25.71 -13.02
C LYS A 390 18.41 26.68 -14.03
N TYR A 391 18.30 26.33 -15.31
CA TYR A 391 18.83 27.09 -16.42
C TYR A 391 17.80 27.30 -17.51
N SER A 392 17.96 28.42 -18.26
CA SER A 392 17.25 28.64 -19.52
C SER A 392 18.27 28.66 -20.66
N ALA A 393 18.11 27.79 -21.63
CA ALA A 393 18.86 27.80 -22.87
C ALA A 393 18.10 28.63 -23.90
N ILE A 394 18.51 29.87 -24.09
CA ILE A 394 17.86 30.85 -24.94
C ILE A 394 18.42 30.77 -26.35
N ILE A 395 17.57 30.64 -27.33
CA ILE A 395 17.94 30.47 -28.74
C ILE A 395 17.21 31.54 -29.57
N GLY A 396 17.96 32.57 -29.89
CA GLY A 396 17.61 33.62 -30.85
C GLY A 396 18.21 33.38 -32.23
N GLU A 397 18.07 34.36 -33.11
CA GLU A 397 18.61 34.29 -34.46
C GLU A 397 20.13 34.17 -34.50
N GLU A 398 20.85 34.96 -33.69
CA GLU A 398 22.30 34.92 -33.60
C GLU A 398 22.80 33.56 -33.08
N GLU A 399 22.18 33.04 -32.03
CA GLU A 399 22.54 31.74 -31.46
C GLU A 399 22.38 30.62 -32.48
N ALA A 400 21.25 30.61 -33.20
CA ALA A 400 20.96 29.56 -34.20
C ALA A 400 21.95 29.64 -35.39
N GLN A 401 22.27 30.86 -35.90
CA GLN A 401 23.21 31.05 -37.01
C GLN A 401 24.64 30.65 -36.62
N SER A 402 25.04 30.90 -35.37
CA SER A 402 26.36 30.61 -34.86
C SER A 402 26.52 29.22 -34.25
N ASN A 403 25.47 28.40 -34.20
CA ASN A 403 25.42 27.12 -33.49
C ASN A 403 25.79 27.23 -31.99
N LEU A 404 25.37 28.33 -31.36
CA LEU A 404 25.57 28.62 -29.94
C LEU A 404 24.23 28.56 -29.18
N VAL A 405 24.35 28.62 -27.85
CA VAL A 405 23.24 28.71 -26.91
C VAL A 405 23.58 29.81 -25.89
N ALA A 406 22.64 30.69 -25.57
CA ALA A 406 22.77 31.59 -24.44
C ALA A 406 22.20 30.90 -23.18
N LEU A 407 23.09 30.30 -22.38
CA LEU A 407 22.72 29.62 -21.13
C LEU A 407 22.60 30.63 -19.99
N LYS A 408 21.39 30.77 -19.44
CA LYS A 408 21.10 31.65 -18.30
C LYS A 408 20.86 30.81 -17.06
N ASN A 409 21.60 31.06 -16.00
CA ASN A 409 21.33 30.53 -14.67
C ASN A 409 20.14 31.30 -14.09
N MET A 410 19.03 30.58 -13.77
CA MET A 410 17.80 31.22 -13.32
C MET A 410 17.88 31.72 -11.87
N GLN A 411 18.80 31.20 -11.07
CA GLN A 411 18.99 31.60 -9.68
C GLN A 411 19.91 32.83 -9.56
N THR A 412 21.03 32.87 -10.29
CA THR A 412 21.99 33.97 -10.22
C THR A 412 21.71 35.07 -11.24
N GLY A 413 20.98 34.77 -12.30
CA GLY A 413 20.74 35.65 -13.44
C GLY A 413 21.93 35.74 -14.43
N GLU A 414 23.06 35.08 -14.15
CA GLU A 414 24.21 35.05 -15.03
C GLU A 414 23.90 34.35 -16.34
N GLN A 415 24.32 34.96 -17.47
CA GLN A 415 24.05 34.44 -18.80
C GLN A 415 25.31 34.43 -19.63
N ASN A 416 25.65 33.30 -20.23
CA ASN A 416 26.85 33.13 -21.07
C ASN A 416 26.49 32.43 -22.38
N LYS A 417 27.08 32.89 -23.51
CA LYS A 417 26.99 32.24 -24.81
C LYS A 417 28.07 31.18 -24.93
N MET A 418 27.65 29.96 -25.36
CA MET A 418 28.56 28.84 -25.48
C MET A 418 28.11 27.82 -26.52
N SER A 419 28.97 26.87 -26.87
CA SER A 419 28.58 25.73 -27.67
C SER A 419 27.67 24.74 -26.90
N VAL A 420 26.87 23.95 -27.62
CA VAL A 420 26.10 22.88 -26.99
C VAL A 420 27.01 21.91 -26.23
N ALA A 421 28.19 21.60 -26.75
CA ALA A 421 29.13 20.71 -26.08
C ALA A 421 29.63 21.27 -24.73
N ASP A 422 29.94 22.59 -24.65
CA ASP A 422 30.39 23.22 -23.41
C ASP A 422 29.23 23.37 -22.41
N MET A 423 28.02 23.67 -22.89
CA MET A 423 26.81 23.64 -22.06
C MET A 423 26.62 22.28 -21.39
N LEU A 424 26.77 21.18 -22.15
CA LEU A 424 26.63 19.83 -21.61
C LEU A 424 27.68 19.50 -20.56
N LYS A 425 28.93 19.99 -20.72
CA LYS A 425 29.98 19.84 -19.69
C LYS A 425 29.60 20.56 -18.40
N ILE A 426 29.18 21.81 -18.49
CA ILE A 426 28.78 22.62 -17.33
C ILE A 426 27.62 21.93 -16.59
N LEU A 427 26.58 21.46 -17.32
CA LEU A 427 25.41 20.84 -16.73
C LEU A 427 25.70 19.46 -16.10
N LYS A 428 26.74 18.76 -16.56
CA LYS A 428 27.23 17.51 -15.96
C LYS A 428 28.21 17.71 -14.81
N GLY A 429 28.63 18.93 -14.56
CA GLY A 429 29.62 19.23 -13.53
C GLY A 429 31.07 18.77 -13.91
N ILE A 430 31.38 18.70 -15.19
CA ILE A 430 32.65 18.22 -15.74
C ILE A 430 33.44 19.41 -16.32
#